data_bcdbc55aa1119787872e866d3162c11c
#
_entry.id   bcdbc55aa1119787872e866d3162c11c
#
_cell.length_a   1.000
_cell.length_b   1.000
_cell.length_c   1.000
_cell.angle_alpha   90.00
_cell.angle_beta   90.00
_cell.angle_gamma   90.00
#
_symmetry.space_group_name_H-M   'P 1'
#
loop_
_entity.id
_entity.type
_entity.pdbx_description
1 polymer ?
#
loop_
_entity_poly.entity_id
_entity_poly.type
_entity_poly.pdbx_seq_one_letter_code
_entity_poly.pdbx_strand_id
1 'polypeptide(L)'
;MKKTALILTLVLAAVSAVSCTAGDTAPESVTESVTESTTESATESVTESAPTAASSSSEELDFSVLKTFDLASSDLHEGVWDSVITNTSNGSNRSPQLSWAPVEGASDYVVYMIDTTATNWVHWRSVTGGVTDLPAGWAKEKEYVGPYPPEGTHDYVIYVFALKEPANKVRGALNSSSPEFFKLIKSLDNDGGNILAYGTIKGTYTRGD
;
A
#
# COMPACT_ATOMS: atom_id res chain seq x y z
N MET A 1 -10.24 40.13 -37.88
CA MET A 1 -10.74 39.05 -38.76
C MET A 1 -9.54 38.30 -39.34
N LYS A 2 -9.15 37.18 -38.81
CA LYS A 2 -8.31 36.18 -39.49
C LYS A 2 -8.73 34.84 -38.92
N LYS A 3 -9.40 34.03 -39.73
CA LYS A 3 -9.81 32.63 -39.46
C LYS A 3 -8.63 31.74 -39.76
N THR A 4 -8.21 30.89 -38.84
CA THR A 4 -7.21 29.83 -39.09
C THR A 4 -7.92 28.50 -38.91
N ALA A 5 -7.85 27.69 -39.94
CA ALA A 5 -8.53 26.42 -40.08
C ALA A 5 -7.84 25.29 -39.31
N LEU A 6 -8.63 24.42 -38.71
CA LEU A 6 -8.26 23.19 -38.04
C LEU A 6 -8.08 22.07 -39.07
N ILE A 7 -6.93 21.47 -39.15
CA ILE A 7 -6.69 20.28 -39.96
C ILE A 7 -6.75 19.05 -39.05
N LEU A 8 -7.79 18.22 -39.27
CA LEU A 8 -8.01 16.95 -38.63
C LEU A 8 -7.32 15.85 -39.45
N THR A 9 -6.27 15.24 -38.90
CA THR A 9 -5.61 14.09 -39.52
C THR A 9 -6.10 12.79 -38.85
N LEU A 10 -6.87 12.04 -39.61
CA LEU A 10 -7.38 10.71 -39.27
C LEU A 10 -6.31 9.68 -39.64
N VAL A 11 -5.76 8.94 -38.67
CA VAL A 11 -4.91 7.78 -38.92
C VAL A 11 -5.69 6.51 -38.62
N LEU A 12 -5.94 5.77 -39.67
CA LEU A 12 -6.56 4.44 -39.68
C LEU A 12 -5.43 3.40 -39.56
N ALA A 13 -5.42 2.57 -38.54
CA ALA A 13 -4.50 1.43 -38.46
C ALA A 13 -5.29 0.12 -38.35
N ALA A 14 -4.90 -0.80 -39.21
CA ALA A 14 -5.56 -2.05 -39.55
C ALA A 14 -5.39 -3.15 -38.49
N VAL A 15 -6.44 -3.95 -38.38
CA VAL A 15 -6.55 -5.21 -37.65
C VAL A 15 -5.80 -6.31 -38.42
N SER A 16 -4.97 -7.09 -37.74
CA SER A 16 -4.50 -8.38 -38.22
C SER A 16 -4.83 -9.45 -37.18
N ALA A 17 -5.79 -10.28 -37.51
CA ALA A 17 -6.10 -11.53 -36.82
C ALA A 17 -5.13 -12.63 -37.31
N VAL A 18 -4.54 -13.38 -36.40
CA VAL A 18 -3.92 -14.68 -36.67
C VAL A 18 -4.56 -15.72 -35.75
N SER A 19 -5.22 -16.64 -36.40
CA SER A 19 -5.80 -17.90 -35.89
C SER A 19 -4.82 -19.04 -36.20
N CYS A 20 -4.59 -19.95 -35.24
CA CYS A 20 -4.25 -21.38 -35.44
C CYS A 20 -4.12 -22.05 -34.09
N THR A 21 -4.94 -22.92 -33.76
CA THR A 21 -5.25 -24.36 -33.94
C THR A 21 -4.75 -25.20 -32.77
N ALA A 22 -5.68 -26.02 -32.31
CA ALA A 22 -5.59 -27.00 -31.25
C ALA A 22 -4.59 -28.14 -31.52
N GLY A 23 -4.03 -28.70 -30.46
CA GLY A 23 -3.29 -29.93 -30.42
C GLY A 23 -3.49 -30.63 -29.08
N ASP A 24 -4.39 -31.56 -29.09
CA ASP A 24 -4.75 -32.53 -28.07
C ASP A 24 -3.67 -33.62 -27.97
N THR A 25 -3.24 -34.01 -26.77
CA THR A 25 -2.87 -35.39 -26.39
C THR A 25 -2.50 -35.50 -24.91
N ALA A 26 -3.29 -36.21 -24.15
CA ALA A 26 -2.94 -37.00 -22.98
C ALA A 26 -3.11 -38.49 -23.39
N PRO A 27 -2.79 -39.52 -22.58
CA PRO A 27 -2.16 -39.67 -21.27
C PRO A 27 -1.04 -40.75 -21.25
N GLU A 28 -0.34 -40.94 -20.18
CA GLU A 28 -0.11 -42.29 -19.63
C GLU A 28 0.51 -42.27 -18.23
N SER A 29 -0.09 -43.10 -17.39
CA SER A 29 0.28 -43.46 -16.06
C SER A 29 1.32 -44.60 -16.07
N VAL A 30 2.28 -44.62 -15.13
CA VAL A 30 2.93 -45.83 -14.68
C VAL A 30 3.22 -45.75 -13.19
N THR A 31 2.69 -46.73 -12.49
CA THR A 31 2.82 -47.10 -11.09
C THR A 31 4.11 -47.89 -10.82
N GLU A 32 4.39 -48.04 -9.49
CA GLU A 32 5.24 -49.03 -8.81
C GLU A 32 6.73 -48.68 -8.65
N SER A 33 7.44 -48.93 -7.53
CA SER A 33 7.17 -49.88 -6.42
C SER A 33 8.14 -49.59 -5.25
N VAL A 34 7.71 -50.02 -4.07
CA VAL A 34 8.33 -50.14 -2.76
C VAL A 34 9.69 -50.86 -2.78
N THR A 35 10.66 -50.41 -1.94
CA THR A 35 11.48 -51.35 -1.16
C THR A 35 11.98 -50.71 0.14
N GLU A 36 11.58 -51.27 1.26
CA GLU A 36 12.17 -51.14 2.59
C GLU A 36 13.59 -51.76 2.62
N SER A 37 14.46 -51.15 3.41
CA SER A 37 15.51 -51.93 4.10
C SER A 37 16.01 -51.20 5.34
N THR A 38 15.77 -51.83 6.48
CA THR A 38 16.29 -51.59 7.83
C THR A 38 17.78 -51.99 7.92
N THR A 39 18.57 -51.27 8.74
CA THR A 39 19.49 -51.80 9.79
C THR A 39 20.34 -50.63 10.36
N GLU A 40 20.15 -50.26 11.56
CA GLU A 40 20.80 -50.42 12.85
C GLU A 40 22.21 -49.81 13.06
N SER A 41 22.23 -48.91 14.05
CA SER A 41 23.19 -48.67 15.12
C SER A 41 24.66 -48.33 14.84
N ALA A 42 25.05 -47.13 15.26
CA ALA A 42 26.24 -46.91 16.12
C ALA A 42 26.23 -45.51 16.72
N THR A 43 26.36 -45.48 18.03
CA THR A 43 26.50 -44.36 18.95
C THR A 43 27.88 -43.74 18.78
N GLU A 44 27.98 -42.42 18.51
CA GLU A 44 29.13 -41.63 18.96
C GLU A 44 28.66 -40.22 19.34
N SER A 45 28.90 -39.93 20.60
CA SER A 45 28.72 -38.66 21.29
C SER A 45 29.81 -37.70 20.84
N VAL A 46 29.44 -36.67 20.10
CA VAL A 46 30.29 -35.50 19.92
C VAL A 46 29.49 -34.30 20.40
N THR A 47 29.96 -33.76 21.49
CA THR A 47 29.51 -32.48 22.07
C THR A 47 29.97 -31.35 21.13
N GLU A 48 29.13 -30.90 20.23
CA GLU A 48 29.37 -29.71 19.46
C GLU A 48 28.39 -28.62 19.92
N SER A 49 28.99 -27.55 20.41
CA SER A 49 28.32 -26.36 20.87
C SER A 49 27.39 -25.83 19.75
N ALA A 50 26.11 -25.84 20.01
CA ALA A 50 25.12 -25.19 19.15
C ALA A 50 25.46 -23.71 18.98
N PRO A 51 25.49 -23.19 17.75
CA PRO A 51 25.48 -21.74 17.57
C PRO A 51 24.15 -21.23 18.13
N THR A 52 24.27 -20.32 19.08
CA THR A 52 23.16 -19.52 19.60
C THR A 52 22.36 -19.01 18.41
N ALA A 53 21.18 -19.54 18.22
CA ALA A 53 20.22 -19.01 17.29
C ALA A 53 20.01 -17.55 17.66
N ALA A 54 20.45 -16.65 16.79
CA ALA A 54 20.11 -15.26 16.89
C ALA A 54 18.58 -15.22 16.89
N SER A 55 18.02 -14.94 18.05
CA SER A 55 16.61 -14.61 18.20
C SER A 55 16.37 -13.39 17.31
N SER A 56 15.80 -13.61 16.14
CA SER A 56 15.21 -12.52 15.38
C SER A 56 14.00 -12.06 16.17
N SER A 57 14.23 -11.21 17.17
CA SER A 57 13.17 -10.43 17.78
C SER A 57 12.53 -9.66 16.63
N SER A 58 11.31 -10.00 16.30
CA SER A 58 10.45 -9.18 15.45
C SER A 58 10.08 -7.94 16.25
N GLU A 59 11.05 -7.06 16.50
CA GLU A 59 10.79 -5.79 17.15
C GLU A 59 9.81 -5.04 16.24
N GLU A 60 8.64 -4.80 16.79
CA GLU A 60 7.63 -3.94 16.17
C GLU A 60 8.24 -2.53 16.06
N LEU A 61 8.00 -1.82 14.95
CA LEU A 61 8.50 -0.47 14.79
C LEU A 61 7.93 0.41 15.91
N ASP A 62 8.80 0.96 16.73
CA ASP A 62 8.40 1.85 17.82
C ASP A 62 8.18 3.27 17.27
N PHE A 63 6.92 3.62 17.06
CA PHE A 63 6.53 4.94 16.60
C PHE A 63 6.85 6.06 17.60
N SER A 64 7.02 5.74 18.90
CA SER A 64 7.29 6.75 19.94
C SER A 64 8.67 7.38 19.81
N VAL A 65 9.61 6.69 19.15
CA VAL A 65 10.99 7.20 18.94
C VAL A 65 11.15 7.94 17.61
N LEU A 66 10.18 7.86 16.70
CA LEU A 66 10.22 8.55 15.42
C LEU A 66 9.87 10.03 15.58
N LYS A 67 10.57 10.88 14.82
CA LYS A 67 10.20 12.29 14.70
C LYS A 67 8.85 12.44 14.03
N THR A 68 8.12 13.51 14.36
CA THR A 68 6.85 13.83 13.72
C THR A 68 6.92 15.13 12.95
N PHE A 69 6.03 15.29 11.95
CA PHE A 69 5.81 16.54 11.23
C PHE A 69 4.30 16.75 11.00
N ASP A 70 3.93 18.01 10.77
CA ASP A 70 2.53 18.39 10.59
C ASP A 70 2.06 18.13 9.16
N LEU A 71 0.84 17.61 9.04
CA LEU A 71 0.10 17.50 7.78
C LEU A 71 -1.03 18.52 7.74
N ALA A 72 -1.29 19.05 6.56
CA ALA A 72 -2.46 19.89 6.29
C ALA A 72 -3.26 19.34 5.13
N SER A 73 -4.57 19.53 5.17
CA SER A 73 -5.50 19.22 4.09
C SER A 73 -6.57 20.28 3.97
N SER A 74 -6.84 20.74 2.76
CA SER A 74 -7.98 21.62 2.49
C SER A 74 -9.32 20.90 2.42
N ASP A 75 -9.32 19.57 2.46
CA ASP A 75 -10.52 18.73 2.45
C ASP A 75 -10.88 18.23 3.87
N LEU A 76 -10.25 18.80 4.92
CA LEU A 76 -10.56 18.50 6.33
C LEU A 76 -10.94 19.77 7.07
N HIS A 77 -12.17 19.84 7.56
CA HIS A 77 -12.72 20.99 8.28
C HIS A 77 -13.20 20.59 9.66
N GLU A 78 -12.65 21.22 10.70
CA GLU A 78 -13.05 20.97 12.11
C GLU A 78 -13.05 19.47 12.49
N GLY A 79 -12.12 18.69 11.89
CA GLY A 79 -12.02 17.25 12.15
C GLY A 79 -13.00 16.39 11.33
N VAL A 80 -13.68 16.94 10.34
CA VAL A 80 -14.60 16.23 9.44
C VAL A 80 -14.07 16.27 8.02
N TRP A 81 -13.98 15.12 7.39
CA TRP A 81 -13.60 15.02 5.98
C TRP A 81 -14.74 15.44 5.06
N ASP A 82 -14.42 16.20 4.02
CA ASP A 82 -15.39 16.60 3.00
C ASP A 82 -15.96 15.39 2.27
N SER A 83 -17.25 15.43 1.95
CA SER A 83 -17.91 14.34 1.21
C SER A 83 -17.29 14.08 -0.16
N VAL A 84 -16.68 15.08 -0.78
CA VAL A 84 -16.05 14.97 -2.11
C VAL A 84 -14.97 13.89 -2.20
N ILE A 85 -14.27 13.59 -1.08
CA ILE A 85 -13.25 12.53 -1.06
C ILE A 85 -13.85 11.12 -1.03
N THR A 86 -15.13 10.99 -0.70
CA THR A 86 -15.78 9.70 -0.41
C THR A 86 -16.17 8.94 -1.66
N ASN A 87 -16.28 7.61 -1.52
CA ASN A 87 -16.84 6.71 -2.52
C ASN A 87 -18.34 6.49 -2.30
N THR A 88 -19.08 7.56 -2.02
CA THR A 88 -20.53 7.57 -1.84
C THR A 88 -21.21 8.26 -3.03
N SER A 89 -22.54 8.23 -3.07
CA SER A 89 -23.33 8.96 -4.09
C SER A 89 -23.12 10.48 -4.05
N ASN A 90 -22.70 11.02 -2.90
CA ASN A 90 -22.42 12.44 -2.70
C ASN A 90 -20.94 12.78 -2.84
N GLY A 91 -20.07 11.79 -3.09
CA GLY A 91 -18.64 11.93 -3.26
C GLY A 91 -18.18 11.86 -4.71
N SER A 92 -16.92 12.11 -4.92
CA SER A 92 -16.26 12.01 -6.23
C SER A 92 -15.17 10.93 -6.24
N ASN A 93 -14.99 10.21 -5.13
CA ASN A 93 -13.94 9.19 -4.96
C ASN A 93 -12.54 9.72 -5.35
N ARG A 94 -12.23 10.98 -5.01
CA ARG A 94 -10.93 11.59 -5.25
C ARG A 94 -10.11 11.63 -3.97
N SER A 95 -8.81 11.38 -4.03
CA SER A 95 -7.94 11.55 -2.88
C SER A 95 -7.97 12.99 -2.38
N PRO A 96 -7.91 13.22 -1.04
CA PRO A 96 -7.83 14.56 -0.51
C PRO A 96 -6.55 15.28 -0.93
N GLN A 97 -6.59 16.62 -0.93
CA GLN A 97 -5.38 17.42 -0.96
C GLN A 97 -4.59 17.19 0.31
N LEU A 98 -3.27 17.06 0.20
CA LEU A 98 -2.35 16.99 1.35
C LEU A 98 -1.13 17.86 1.10
N SER A 99 -0.64 18.52 2.17
CA SER A 99 0.64 19.21 2.13
C SER A 99 1.38 19.09 3.46
N TRP A 100 2.71 19.13 3.38
CA TRP A 100 3.62 19.15 4.53
C TRP A 100 4.96 19.80 4.16
N ALA A 101 5.71 20.23 5.18
CA ALA A 101 7.06 20.69 4.98
C ALA A 101 8.01 19.53 4.65
N PRO A 102 8.95 19.68 3.69
CA PRO A 102 9.94 18.65 3.42
C PRO A 102 10.73 18.25 4.68
N VAL A 103 10.91 16.96 4.89
CA VAL A 103 11.72 16.43 5.99
C VAL A 103 13.17 16.34 5.55
N GLU A 104 14.09 16.87 6.36
CA GLU A 104 15.51 16.84 6.05
C GLU A 104 16.01 15.40 5.88
N GLY A 105 16.72 15.14 4.80
CA GLY A 105 17.25 13.82 4.44
C GLY A 105 16.24 12.88 3.80
N ALA A 106 14.96 13.25 3.70
CA ALA A 106 13.97 12.43 3.00
C ALA A 106 14.10 12.61 1.48
N SER A 107 14.11 11.50 0.76
CA SER A 107 14.06 11.46 -0.70
C SER A 107 12.70 11.02 -1.25
N ASP A 108 11.90 10.37 -0.42
CA ASP A 108 10.59 9.84 -0.81
C ASP A 108 9.60 9.85 0.36
N TYR A 109 8.30 9.76 0.05
CA TYR A 109 7.25 9.65 1.05
C TYR A 109 6.22 8.59 0.63
N VAL A 110 5.70 7.88 1.63
CA VAL A 110 4.61 6.93 1.43
C VAL A 110 3.38 7.38 2.21
N VAL A 111 2.26 7.48 1.51
CA VAL A 111 0.97 7.89 2.05
C VAL A 111 0.09 6.67 2.25
N TYR A 112 -0.52 6.57 3.43
CA TYR A 112 -1.64 5.66 3.71
C TYR A 112 -2.82 6.42 4.30
N MET A 113 -4.03 6.06 3.91
CA MET A 113 -5.26 6.41 4.60
C MET A 113 -5.93 5.13 5.08
N ILE A 114 -6.23 5.05 6.37
CA ILE A 114 -6.90 3.90 6.97
C ILE A 114 -8.14 4.33 7.73
N ASP A 115 -9.16 3.47 7.71
CA ASP A 115 -10.33 3.53 8.57
C ASP A 115 -10.03 2.71 9.83
N THR A 116 -9.79 3.40 10.93
CA THR A 116 -9.44 2.76 12.21
C THR A 116 -10.65 2.14 12.91
N THR A 117 -11.87 2.54 12.54
CA THR A 117 -13.13 1.95 13.02
C THR A 117 -13.37 0.60 12.36
N ALA A 118 -12.89 0.40 11.14
CA ALA A 118 -13.05 -0.83 10.33
C ALA A 118 -11.78 -1.69 10.30
N THR A 119 -11.15 -1.92 11.43
CA THR A 119 -9.96 -2.81 11.56
C THR A 119 -8.84 -2.37 10.61
N ASN A 120 -8.50 -1.09 10.62
CA ASN A 120 -7.48 -0.46 9.77
C ASN A 120 -7.71 -0.76 8.28
N TRP A 121 -8.92 -0.55 7.78
CA TRP A 121 -9.24 -0.71 6.36
C TRP A 121 -8.45 0.29 5.52
N VAL A 122 -7.71 -0.19 4.52
CA VAL A 122 -6.81 0.64 3.70
C VAL A 122 -7.58 1.30 2.57
N HIS A 123 -7.71 2.63 2.63
CA HIS A 123 -8.37 3.49 1.64
C HIS A 123 -7.41 4.13 0.64
N TRP A 124 -6.18 4.39 1.05
CA TRP A 124 -5.15 5.01 0.20
C TRP A 124 -3.80 4.38 0.45
N ARG A 125 -3.05 4.17 -0.61
CA ARG A 125 -1.65 3.74 -0.55
C ARG A 125 -0.91 4.23 -1.79
N SER A 126 -0.01 5.20 -1.62
CA SER A 126 0.79 5.79 -2.72
C SER A 126 2.21 6.09 -2.29
N VAL A 127 3.10 6.12 -3.27
CA VAL A 127 4.47 6.62 -3.17
C VAL A 127 4.53 7.96 -3.89
N THR A 128 5.07 9.00 -3.26
CA THR A 128 4.98 10.36 -3.82
C THR A 128 6.15 10.75 -4.72
N GLY A 129 7.28 10.03 -4.67
CA GLY A 129 8.49 10.39 -5.41
C GLY A 129 9.10 11.71 -4.92
N GLY A 130 9.01 11.99 -3.61
CA GLY A 130 9.54 13.21 -2.99
C GLY A 130 8.62 14.44 -3.06
N VAL A 131 7.44 14.32 -3.70
CA VAL A 131 6.44 15.41 -3.73
C VAL A 131 5.78 15.56 -2.36
N THR A 132 5.66 16.79 -1.86
CA THR A 132 5.12 17.14 -0.53
C THR A 132 3.88 18.04 -0.57
N ASP A 133 3.40 18.37 -1.76
CA ASP A 133 2.13 19.06 -2.00
C ASP A 133 1.35 18.26 -3.06
N LEU A 134 0.37 17.50 -2.58
CA LEU A 134 -0.45 16.61 -3.39
C LEU A 134 -1.80 17.29 -3.64
N PRO A 135 -2.08 17.75 -4.87
CA PRO A 135 -3.38 18.34 -5.16
C PRO A 135 -4.51 17.32 -4.96
N ALA A 136 -5.71 17.80 -4.75
CA ALA A 136 -6.90 16.95 -4.68
C ALA A 136 -7.03 16.06 -5.92
N GLY A 137 -7.25 14.76 -5.71
CA GLY A 137 -7.31 13.76 -6.79
C GLY A 137 -5.95 13.33 -7.33
N TRP A 138 -4.87 13.57 -6.60
CA TRP A 138 -3.51 13.20 -7.00
C TRP A 138 -3.27 11.69 -7.12
N ALA A 139 -3.89 10.90 -6.24
CA ALA A 139 -3.74 9.45 -6.26
C ALA A 139 -4.22 8.85 -7.59
N LYS A 140 -3.48 7.87 -8.10
CA LYS A 140 -3.88 7.13 -9.30
C LYS A 140 -5.10 6.26 -9.04
N GLU A 141 -5.81 5.90 -10.10
CA GLU A 141 -7.08 5.14 -10.05
C GLU A 141 -7.03 3.89 -9.14
N LYS A 142 -5.90 3.19 -9.08
CA LYS A 142 -5.74 1.95 -8.29
C LYS A 142 -5.01 2.18 -6.96
N GLU A 143 -4.88 3.40 -6.51
CA GLU A 143 -4.16 3.76 -5.29
C GLU A 143 -5.09 4.33 -4.21
N TYR A 144 -6.34 4.67 -4.56
CA TYR A 144 -7.31 5.28 -3.66
C TYR A 144 -8.72 4.72 -3.87
N VAL A 145 -9.40 4.44 -2.75
CA VAL A 145 -10.85 4.20 -2.66
C VAL A 145 -11.35 4.97 -1.45
N GLY A 146 -12.17 5.98 -1.69
CA GLY A 146 -12.63 6.90 -0.66
C GLY A 146 -13.43 6.26 0.46
N PRO A 147 -13.64 6.97 1.57
CA PRO A 147 -14.53 6.58 2.65
C PRO A 147 -15.89 6.11 2.14
N TYR A 148 -16.34 4.97 2.67
CA TYR A 148 -17.66 4.41 2.39
C TYR A 148 -18.13 3.59 3.60
N PRO A 149 -18.36 4.25 4.77
CA PRO A 149 -18.79 3.53 5.95
C PRO A 149 -20.15 2.86 5.71
N PRO A 150 -20.36 1.60 6.16
CA PRO A 150 -21.64 0.92 5.99
C PRO A 150 -22.76 1.63 6.77
N GLU A 151 -22.43 2.16 7.95
CA GLU A 151 -23.34 2.91 8.83
C GLU A 151 -22.55 3.84 9.76
N GLY A 152 -23.19 4.87 10.30
CA GLY A 152 -22.65 5.72 11.36
C GLY A 152 -21.43 6.53 10.97
N THR A 153 -20.63 6.85 11.98
CA THR A 153 -19.42 7.68 11.88
C THR A 153 -18.17 6.83 12.02
N HIS A 154 -17.26 6.94 11.05
CA HIS A 154 -15.98 6.27 11.09
C HIS A 154 -14.82 7.27 11.20
N ASP A 155 -13.71 6.80 11.76
CA ASP A 155 -12.46 7.52 11.95
C ASP A 155 -11.48 7.18 10.84
N TYR A 156 -11.06 8.19 10.09
CA TYR A 156 -10.07 8.05 9.01
C TYR A 156 -8.78 8.77 9.37
N VAL A 157 -7.68 8.04 9.35
CA VAL A 157 -6.35 8.60 9.63
C VAL A 157 -5.48 8.50 8.39
N ILE A 158 -4.87 9.62 8.01
CA ILE A 158 -3.82 9.62 7.00
C ILE A 158 -2.47 9.61 7.72
N TYR A 159 -1.60 8.71 7.30
CA TYR A 159 -0.20 8.64 7.67
C TYR A 159 0.65 9.00 6.46
N VAL A 160 1.69 9.80 6.67
CA VAL A 160 2.74 10.05 5.69
C VAL A 160 4.07 9.69 6.33
N PHE A 161 4.81 8.78 5.73
CA PHE A 161 6.13 8.34 6.20
C PHE A 161 7.19 8.97 5.32
N ALA A 162 8.10 9.73 5.93
CA ALA A 162 9.27 10.30 5.27
C ALA A 162 10.40 9.27 5.24
N LEU A 163 10.89 8.94 4.05
CA LEU A 163 11.88 7.89 3.84
C LEU A 163 13.20 8.48 3.35
N LYS A 164 14.30 7.96 3.89
CA LYS A 164 15.66 8.31 3.45
C LYS A 164 15.89 7.88 1.99
N GLU A 165 15.41 6.69 1.64
CA GLU A 165 15.47 6.08 0.31
C GLU A 165 14.11 5.49 -0.03
N PRO A 166 13.79 5.27 -1.33
CA PRO A 166 12.57 4.60 -1.70
C PRO A 166 12.44 3.24 -1.00
N ALA A 167 11.24 2.92 -0.52
CA ALA A 167 11.00 1.64 0.12
C ALA A 167 11.14 0.49 -0.88
N ASN A 168 11.88 -0.56 -0.51
CA ASN A 168 11.99 -1.78 -1.31
C ASN A 168 10.62 -2.39 -1.59
N LYS A 169 9.69 -2.24 -0.64
CA LYS A 169 8.34 -2.77 -0.77
C LYS A 169 7.33 -1.95 0.02
N VAL A 170 6.30 -1.46 -0.67
CA VAL A 170 5.12 -0.84 -0.05
C VAL A 170 4.00 -1.89 -0.01
N ARG A 171 3.60 -2.30 1.20
CA ARG A 171 2.64 -3.37 1.45
C ARG A 171 1.26 -2.82 1.78
N GLY A 172 0.28 -3.71 1.87
CA GLY A 172 -1.13 -3.43 2.17
C GLY A 172 -2.00 -3.57 0.92
N ALA A 173 -3.08 -4.31 1.03
CA ALA A 173 -4.08 -4.40 -0.03
C ALA A 173 -5.03 -3.20 0.06
N LEU A 174 -5.23 -2.49 -1.05
CA LEU A 174 -6.22 -1.43 -1.13
C LEU A 174 -7.62 -2.01 -0.96
N ASN A 175 -8.53 -1.27 -0.35
CA ASN A 175 -9.91 -1.64 -0.12
C ASN A 175 -10.05 -2.96 0.65
N SER A 176 -9.26 -3.12 1.70
CA SER A 176 -9.18 -4.33 2.52
C SER A 176 -8.79 -4.00 3.95
N SER A 177 -9.27 -4.78 4.92
CA SER A 177 -8.83 -4.67 6.30
C SER A 177 -7.37 -5.07 6.48
N SER A 178 -6.69 -4.42 7.40
CA SER A 178 -5.28 -4.65 7.73
C SER A 178 -5.08 -4.62 9.25
N PRO A 179 -5.49 -5.68 9.98
CA PRO A 179 -5.40 -5.72 11.45
C PRO A 179 -3.98 -5.46 11.94
N GLU A 180 -2.99 -5.90 11.18
CA GLU A 180 -1.57 -5.72 11.49
C GLU A 180 -0.93 -4.57 10.68
N PHE A 181 -1.69 -3.48 10.47
CA PHE A 181 -1.23 -2.34 9.66
C PHE A 181 0.16 -1.85 10.06
N PHE A 182 0.43 -1.69 11.34
CA PHE A 182 1.74 -1.19 11.81
C PHE A 182 2.90 -2.16 11.54
N LYS A 183 2.64 -3.47 11.47
CA LYS A 183 3.65 -4.44 10.99
C LYS A 183 3.93 -4.28 9.49
N LEU A 184 2.94 -3.85 8.70
CA LEU A 184 3.17 -3.55 7.28
C LEU A 184 4.10 -2.36 7.11
N ILE A 185 4.00 -1.34 7.99
CA ILE A 185 4.83 -0.14 7.94
C ILE A 185 6.31 -0.47 8.15
N LYS A 186 6.63 -1.49 8.94
CA LYS A 186 8.01 -1.98 9.07
C LYS A 186 8.67 -2.32 7.72
N SER A 187 7.88 -2.71 6.71
CA SER A 187 8.41 -2.96 5.37
C SER A 187 8.94 -1.71 4.65
N LEU A 188 8.60 -0.51 5.13
CA LEU A 188 9.13 0.76 4.62
C LEU A 188 10.52 1.07 5.18
N ASP A 189 10.85 0.46 6.30
CA ASP A 189 12.11 0.69 7.01
C ASP A 189 13.29 -0.06 6.38
N ASN A 190 13.06 -0.76 5.29
CA ASN A 190 14.02 -1.61 4.58
C ASN A 190 14.68 -2.59 5.59
N ASP A 191 15.99 -2.46 5.80
CA ASP A 191 16.73 -3.25 6.80
C ASP A 191 16.88 -2.51 8.15
N GLY A 192 16.19 -1.39 8.32
CA GLY A 192 16.18 -0.53 9.50
C GLY A 192 16.74 0.88 9.24
N GLY A 193 16.12 1.89 9.86
CA GLY A 193 16.56 3.28 9.79
C GLY A 193 16.25 4.01 8.48
N ASN A 194 15.35 3.48 7.66
CA ASN A 194 14.88 4.15 6.45
C ASN A 194 13.74 5.14 6.73
N ILE A 195 12.94 4.89 7.76
CA ILE A 195 11.87 5.81 8.18
C ILE A 195 12.47 6.91 9.05
N LEU A 196 12.54 8.13 8.54
CA LEU A 196 13.12 9.29 9.23
C LEU A 196 12.13 9.97 10.17
N ALA A 197 10.86 10.04 9.75
CA ALA A 197 9.80 10.72 10.46
C ALA A 197 8.43 10.27 9.91
N TYR A 198 7.36 10.59 10.62
CA TYR A 198 6.01 10.41 10.12
C TYR A 198 5.11 11.60 10.49
N GLY A 199 4.10 11.85 9.65
CA GLY A 199 3.04 12.81 9.92
C GLY A 199 1.70 12.11 9.97
N THR A 200 0.76 12.64 10.76
CA THR A 200 -0.62 12.12 10.80
C THR A 200 -1.63 13.26 10.76
N ILE A 201 -2.76 13.00 10.10
CA ILE A 201 -3.94 13.85 10.16
C ILE A 201 -5.17 12.97 10.25
N LYS A 202 -6.06 13.28 11.19
CA LYS A 202 -7.25 12.49 11.50
C LYS A 202 -8.52 13.31 11.27
N GLY A 203 -9.52 12.68 10.70
CA GLY A 203 -10.85 13.22 10.60
C GLY A 203 -11.90 12.11 10.60
N THR A 204 -13.13 12.51 10.80
CA THR A 204 -14.29 11.62 10.74
C THR A 204 -15.06 11.81 9.44
N TYR A 205 -15.81 10.80 9.05
CA TYR A 205 -16.87 10.92 8.07
C TYR A 205 -18.08 10.09 8.52
N THR A 206 -19.25 10.70 8.46
CA THR A 206 -20.53 10.05 8.78
C THR A 206 -21.25 9.78 7.48
N ARG A 207 -21.72 8.55 7.29
CA ARG A 207 -22.60 8.25 6.17
C ARG A 207 -23.90 9.05 6.33
N GLY A 208 -24.16 9.93 5.36
CA GLY A 208 -25.49 10.55 5.24
C GLY A 208 -26.51 9.51 4.76
N ASP A 209 -27.73 9.62 5.28
CA ASP A 209 -28.89 8.84 4.83
C ASP A 209 -29.26 9.14 3.37
#